data_21cf4700a6e521bef4ce1ae2671670d2
#
_entry.id   21cf4700a6e521bef4ce1ae2671670d2
#
_cell.length_a   1.000
_cell.length_b   1.000
_cell.length_c   1.000
_cell.angle_alpha   90.00
_cell.angle_beta   90.00
_cell.angle_gamma   90.00
#
_symmetry.space_group_name_H-M   'P 1'
#
loop_
_entity.id
_entity.type
_entity.pdbx_description
1 polymer ?
#
loop_
_entity_poly.entity_id
_entity_poly.type
_entity_poly.pdbx_seq_one_letter_code
_entity_poly.pdbx_strand_id
1 'polypeptide(L)'
;ARAAGSRKAAESARLREYFLAEHDPRKGLRDRIASVEKQKTASFPETMIMQDMARPRATHILQRGVYDERGKKVDPGVPAIFPGMKKNKSNRLGFAQWLVDPGHPLTARVAVNRHWQRIFGLGLVKTSEDFGVRGELPSHPLLLDWLAVEFIESGWDTKQLQRLILNSATYRQSSHAGAEGYKKDPENRLLARGPRMRLDAEEIRDASLAVSGLLVNQLGGRSVYPYQPKGLWMELN
;
A
#
# COMPACT_ATOMS: atom_id res chain seq x y z
N ALA A 1 61.46 -7.84 24.63
CA ALA A 1 60.64 -7.82 23.42
C ALA A 1 61.13 -8.90 22.45
N ARG A 2 60.25 -9.74 21.90
CA ARG A 2 60.63 -10.75 20.89
C ARG A 2 60.97 -10.08 19.54
N ALA A 3 61.98 -10.62 18.84
CA ALA A 3 62.39 -10.16 17.53
C ALA A 3 61.19 -10.31 16.51
N ALA A 4 61.14 -9.46 15.51
CA ALA A 4 60.02 -9.42 14.56
C ALA A 4 59.72 -10.79 13.89
N GLY A 5 60.74 -11.57 13.55
CA GLY A 5 60.60 -12.86 12.86
C GLY A 5 60.15 -14.03 13.75
N SER A 6 60.10 -13.87 15.10
CA SER A 6 59.72 -14.94 16.03
C SER A 6 58.34 -14.74 16.67
N ARG A 7 57.58 -13.74 16.22
CA ARG A 7 56.24 -13.39 16.74
C ARG A 7 55.15 -14.27 16.11
N LYS A 8 54.22 -14.74 16.92
CA LYS A 8 53.02 -15.42 16.42
C LYS A 8 52.11 -14.41 15.71
N ALA A 9 51.34 -14.87 14.77
CA ALA A 9 50.41 -14.00 13.99
C ALA A 9 49.51 -13.11 14.88
N ALA A 10 48.99 -13.66 16.00
CA ALA A 10 48.19 -12.92 16.95
C ALA A 10 48.97 -11.82 17.71
N GLU A 11 50.24 -12.03 18.00
CA GLU A 11 51.13 -11.02 18.66
C GLU A 11 51.45 -9.89 17.69
N SER A 12 51.68 -10.22 16.40
CA SER A 12 51.90 -9.26 15.34
C SER A 12 50.67 -8.41 15.05
N ALA A 13 49.49 -9.01 15.06
CA ALA A 13 48.22 -8.30 14.91
C ALA A 13 47.97 -7.29 16.04
N ARG A 14 48.18 -7.72 17.33
CA ARG A 14 48.05 -6.81 18.47
C ARG A 14 49.04 -5.65 18.46
N LEU A 15 50.30 -5.89 18.09
CA LEU A 15 51.29 -4.83 17.97
C LEU A 15 50.97 -3.85 16.83
N ARG A 16 50.45 -4.35 15.72
CA ARG A 16 49.99 -3.53 14.63
C ARG A 16 48.78 -2.67 15.02
N GLU A 17 47.84 -3.25 15.74
CA GLU A 17 46.67 -2.55 16.25
C GLU A 17 47.06 -1.43 17.23
N TYR A 18 47.96 -1.73 18.20
CA TYR A 18 48.52 -0.74 19.13
C TYR A 18 49.26 0.37 18.40
N PHE A 19 50.13 0.03 17.44
CA PHE A 19 50.86 1.03 16.65
C PHE A 19 49.92 1.90 15.85
N LEU A 20 48.91 1.34 15.19
CA LEU A 20 47.93 2.09 14.42
C LEU A 20 47.04 2.98 15.30
N ALA A 21 46.76 2.58 16.55
CA ALA A 21 45.99 3.42 17.48
C ALA A 21 46.73 4.71 17.83
N GLU A 22 48.07 4.62 17.98
CA GLU A 22 48.91 5.75 18.39
C GLU A 22 49.52 6.53 17.22
N HIS A 23 49.85 5.84 16.11
CA HIS A 23 50.71 6.38 15.05
C HIS A 23 50.08 6.21 13.63
N ASP A 24 48.77 6.05 13.55
CA ASP A 24 48.13 5.86 12.27
C ASP A 24 48.12 7.18 11.45
N PRO A 25 48.87 7.27 10.36
CA PRO A 25 48.88 8.48 9.50
C PRO A 25 47.53 8.72 8.81
N ARG A 26 46.64 7.72 8.85
CA ARG A 26 45.29 7.79 8.24
C ARG A 26 44.18 7.96 9.29
N LYS A 27 44.54 8.22 10.56
CA LYS A 27 43.58 8.38 11.65
C LYS A 27 42.51 9.42 11.31
N GLY A 28 42.92 10.59 10.84
CA GLY A 28 41.99 11.65 10.47
C GLY A 28 41.03 11.27 9.33
N LEU A 29 41.50 10.47 8.37
CA LEU A 29 40.63 9.96 7.31
C LEU A 29 39.63 8.92 7.83
N ARG A 30 40.07 8.01 8.72
CA ARG A 30 39.16 7.02 9.33
C ARG A 30 38.11 7.69 10.21
N ASP A 31 38.53 8.66 11.04
CA ASP A 31 37.61 9.42 11.89
C ASP A 31 36.56 10.17 11.03
N ARG A 32 37.01 10.73 9.90
CA ARG A 32 36.13 11.40 8.96
C ARG A 32 35.16 10.42 8.27
N ILE A 33 35.64 9.25 7.84
CA ILE A 33 34.78 8.17 7.29
C ILE A 33 33.75 7.74 8.33
N ALA A 34 34.20 7.44 9.56
CA ALA A 34 33.30 7.02 10.64
C ALA A 34 32.25 8.10 10.98
N SER A 35 32.63 9.39 10.96
CA SER A 35 31.70 10.49 11.19
C SER A 35 30.67 10.63 10.06
N VAL A 36 31.10 10.48 8.80
CA VAL A 36 30.20 10.51 7.64
C VAL A 36 29.27 9.30 7.64
N GLU A 37 29.76 8.10 7.95
CA GLU A 37 28.93 6.91 8.08
C GLU A 37 27.90 7.06 9.20
N LYS A 38 28.28 7.61 10.34
CA LYS A 38 27.35 7.93 11.45
C LYS A 38 26.31 8.95 11.04
N GLN A 39 26.69 10.02 10.32
CA GLN A 39 25.77 11.00 9.81
C GLN A 39 24.80 10.39 8.77
N LYS A 40 25.32 9.54 7.87
CA LYS A 40 24.51 8.81 6.89
C LYS A 40 23.46 7.93 7.59
N THR A 41 23.88 7.15 8.60
CA THR A 41 22.97 6.28 9.34
C THR A 41 21.94 7.07 10.15
N ALA A 42 22.35 8.21 10.75
CA ALA A 42 21.46 9.07 11.52
C ALA A 42 20.46 9.86 10.65
N SER A 43 20.75 10.04 9.33
CA SER A 43 19.88 10.79 8.41
C SER A 43 18.71 9.95 7.88
N PHE A 44 18.74 8.63 8.02
CA PHE A 44 17.67 7.74 7.58
C PHE A 44 16.91 7.21 8.80
N PRO A 45 15.60 7.49 8.91
CA PRO A 45 14.81 6.92 9.99
C PRO A 45 14.73 5.40 9.80
N GLU A 46 15.00 4.67 10.87
CA GLU A 46 14.78 3.23 10.90
C GLU A 46 13.27 2.94 10.92
N THR A 47 12.84 1.98 10.12
CA THR A 47 11.46 1.51 10.11
C THR A 47 11.42 0.00 10.28
N MET A 48 10.39 -0.48 10.95
CA MET A 48 10.14 -1.91 11.05
C MET A 48 9.66 -2.45 9.70
N ILE A 49 10.29 -3.53 9.26
CA ILE A 49 9.88 -4.26 8.08
C ILE A 49 9.34 -5.64 8.44
N MET A 50 8.37 -6.13 7.67
CA MET A 50 7.92 -7.50 7.79
C MET A 50 8.91 -8.43 7.09
N GLN A 51 9.42 -9.42 7.85
CA GLN A 51 10.35 -10.43 7.34
C GLN A 51 9.86 -11.82 7.73
N ASP A 52 10.01 -12.78 6.83
CA ASP A 52 9.73 -14.17 7.15
C ASP A 52 10.79 -14.73 8.10
N MET A 53 10.33 -15.49 9.09
CA MET A 53 11.23 -16.18 10.01
C MET A 53 11.94 -17.33 9.27
N ALA A 54 13.24 -17.55 9.57
CA ALA A 54 14.00 -18.67 9.03
C ALA A 54 13.34 -20.04 9.34
N ARG A 55 12.66 -20.14 10.48
CA ARG A 55 11.80 -21.28 10.85
C ARG A 55 10.42 -20.74 11.22
N PRO A 56 9.38 -21.04 10.43
CA PRO A 56 8.02 -20.60 10.72
C PRO A 56 7.56 -21.09 12.10
N ARG A 57 6.90 -20.21 12.84
CA ARG A 57 6.28 -20.56 14.12
C ARG A 57 5.13 -21.54 13.88
N ALA A 58 5.01 -22.57 14.73
CA ALA A 58 3.85 -23.44 14.73
C ALA A 58 2.59 -22.62 15.01
N THR A 59 1.60 -22.69 14.11
CA THR A 59 0.33 -21.99 14.21
C THR A 59 -0.79 -23.01 14.44
N HIS A 60 -1.74 -22.66 15.30
CA HIS A 60 -2.86 -23.52 15.67
C HIS A 60 -4.17 -22.76 15.53
N ILE A 61 -5.24 -23.48 15.27
CA ILE A 61 -6.59 -22.94 15.43
C ILE A 61 -6.79 -22.71 16.92
N LEU A 62 -7.23 -21.51 17.30
CA LEU A 62 -7.52 -21.16 18.69
C LEU A 62 -8.97 -21.56 19.02
N GLN A 63 -9.16 -22.28 20.12
CA GLN A 63 -10.50 -22.66 20.55
C GLN A 63 -11.23 -21.40 21.03
N ARG A 64 -12.37 -21.10 20.43
CA ARG A 64 -13.16 -19.90 20.71
C ARG A 64 -12.35 -18.57 20.63
N GLY A 65 -11.21 -18.57 19.94
CA GLY A 65 -10.32 -17.39 19.85
C GLY A 65 -9.43 -17.15 21.07
N VAL A 66 -9.43 -18.04 22.05
CA VAL A 66 -8.62 -17.92 23.28
C VAL A 66 -7.16 -18.26 22.97
N TYR A 67 -6.22 -17.31 23.23
CA TYR A 67 -4.84 -17.37 22.72
C TYR A 67 -4.01 -18.52 23.28
N ASP A 68 -4.31 -19.03 24.47
CA ASP A 68 -3.64 -20.12 25.15
C ASP A 68 -4.32 -21.48 24.91
N GLU A 69 -5.57 -21.51 24.46
CA GLU A 69 -6.27 -22.74 24.11
C GLU A 69 -6.01 -23.14 22.65
N ARG A 70 -4.87 -23.83 22.45
CA ARG A 70 -4.43 -24.27 21.12
C ARG A 70 -5.13 -25.56 20.70
N GLY A 71 -5.84 -25.49 19.57
CA GLY A 71 -6.42 -26.66 18.91
C GLY A 71 -5.47 -27.26 17.85
N LYS A 72 -6.04 -27.73 16.75
CA LYS A 72 -5.31 -28.37 15.65
C LYS A 72 -4.25 -27.44 15.05
N LYS A 73 -3.03 -27.98 14.85
CA LYS A 73 -1.98 -27.30 14.10
C LYS A 73 -2.42 -27.09 12.64
N VAL A 74 -2.12 -25.91 12.08
CA VAL A 74 -2.41 -25.55 10.69
C VAL A 74 -1.16 -25.05 9.99
N ASP A 75 -1.10 -25.30 8.69
CA ASP A 75 -0.07 -24.78 7.83
C ASP A 75 -0.59 -23.57 7.04
N PRO A 76 0.29 -22.66 6.57
CA PRO A 76 -0.11 -21.54 5.72
C PRO A 76 -0.80 -22.01 4.44
N GLY A 77 -1.92 -21.39 4.10
CA GLY A 77 -2.68 -21.74 2.92
C GLY A 77 -3.62 -20.63 2.49
N VAL A 78 -4.35 -20.87 1.42
CA VAL A 78 -5.40 -20.00 0.90
C VAL A 78 -6.73 -20.76 0.91
N PRO A 79 -7.90 -20.07 0.89
CA PRO A 79 -9.20 -20.73 0.85
C PRO A 79 -9.30 -21.68 -0.35
N ALA A 80 -9.81 -22.89 -0.12
CA ALA A 80 -9.87 -23.96 -1.14
C ALA A 80 -10.75 -23.63 -2.35
N ILE A 81 -11.64 -22.64 -2.23
CA ILE A 81 -12.50 -22.18 -3.32
C ILE A 81 -11.72 -21.41 -4.40
N PHE A 82 -10.53 -20.89 -4.08
CA PHE A 82 -9.69 -20.15 -5.00
C PHE A 82 -8.57 -21.02 -5.58
N PRO A 83 -7.96 -20.61 -6.71
CA PRO A 83 -6.75 -21.24 -7.20
C PRO A 83 -5.69 -21.32 -6.09
N GLY A 84 -5.04 -22.47 -5.94
CA GLY A 84 -4.02 -22.68 -4.93
C GLY A 84 -2.75 -21.84 -5.17
N MET A 85 -1.99 -21.56 -4.11
CA MET A 85 -0.65 -20.99 -4.26
C MET A 85 0.27 -21.98 -4.99
N LYS A 86 1.25 -21.47 -5.74
CA LYS A 86 2.28 -22.29 -6.39
C LYS A 86 3.02 -23.13 -5.33
N LYS A 87 3.25 -24.42 -5.63
CA LYS A 87 3.98 -25.34 -4.74
C LYS A 87 5.30 -24.72 -4.28
N ASN A 88 5.65 -24.93 -3.02
CA ASN A 88 6.87 -24.43 -2.36
C ASN A 88 6.96 -22.89 -2.13
N LYS A 89 5.85 -22.17 -2.19
CA LYS A 89 5.80 -20.72 -1.92
C LYS A 89 4.81 -20.35 -0.83
N SER A 90 4.68 -21.17 0.21
CA SER A 90 3.80 -20.89 1.36
C SER A 90 4.43 -19.85 2.32
N ASN A 91 4.83 -18.70 1.77
CA ASN A 91 5.40 -17.56 2.49
C ASN A 91 4.73 -16.25 2.05
N ARG A 92 5.12 -15.12 2.63
CA ARG A 92 4.52 -13.81 2.29
C ARG A 92 4.67 -13.44 0.83
N LEU A 93 5.83 -13.71 0.23
CA LEU A 93 6.06 -13.45 -1.20
C LEU A 93 5.15 -14.30 -2.08
N GLY A 94 5.02 -15.60 -1.76
CA GLY A 94 4.11 -16.48 -2.48
C GLY A 94 2.65 -16.08 -2.34
N PHE A 95 2.24 -15.61 -1.16
CA PHE A 95 0.91 -15.05 -0.94
C PHE A 95 0.68 -13.77 -1.75
N ALA A 96 1.65 -12.84 -1.75
CA ALA A 96 1.58 -11.62 -2.55
C ALA A 96 1.46 -11.94 -4.07
N GLN A 97 2.27 -12.88 -4.56
CA GLN A 97 2.20 -13.35 -5.96
C GLN A 97 0.86 -14.01 -6.30
N TRP A 98 0.27 -14.74 -5.36
CA TRP A 98 -1.05 -15.33 -5.51
C TRP A 98 -2.16 -14.28 -5.58
N LEU A 99 -2.09 -13.23 -4.76
CA LEU A 99 -3.06 -12.13 -4.78
C LEU A 99 -3.11 -11.39 -6.12
N VAL A 100 -1.95 -11.23 -6.78
CA VAL A 100 -1.85 -10.53 -8.08
C VAL A 100 -1.76 -11.51 -9.27
N ASP A 101 -2.02 -12.78 -9.06
CA ASP A 101 -2.07 -13.77 -10.15
C ASP A 101 -3.25 -13.41 -11.09
N PRO A 102 -3.04 -13.38 -12.42
CA PRO A 102 -4.12 -13.08 -13.38
C PRO A 102 -5.34 -13.99 -13.25
N GLY A 103 -5.15 -15.21 -12.76
CA GLY A 103 -6.22 -16.16 -12.49
C GLY A 103 -6.96 -15.92 -11.18
N HIS A 104 -6.55 -14.94 -10.35
CA HIS A 104 -7.23 -14.66 -9.09
C HIS A 104 -8.55 -13.92 -9.34
N PRO A 105 -9.72 -14.49 -8.93
CA PRO A 105 -11.02 -13.98 -9.38
C PRO A 105 -11.44 -12.66 -8.76
N LEU A 106 -10.88 -12.24 -7.64
CA LEU A 106 -11.40 -11.12 -6.86
C LEU A 106 -10.48 -9.91 -6.80
N THR A 107 -9.16 -10.06 -6.69
CA THR A 107 -8.27 -8.93 -6.36
C THR A 107 -8.42 -7.76 -7.33
N ALA A 108 -8.39 -8.00 -8.63
CA ALA A 108 -8.53 -6.94 -9.62
C ALA A 108 -9.94 -6.34 -9.61
N ARG A 109 -10.99 -7.15 -9.48
CA ARG A 109 -12.39 -6.68 -9.40
C ARG A 109 -12.61 -5.77 -8.19
N VAL A 110 -12.11 -6.17 -7.03
CA VAL A 110 -12.19 -5.36 -5.80
C VAL A 110 -11.43 -4.05 -5.94
N ALA A 111 -10.21 -4.09 -6.48
CA ALA A 111 -9.40 -2.88 -6.72
C ALA A 111 -10.11 -1.92 -7.67
N VAL A 112 -10.55 -2.41 -8.83
CA VAL A 112 -11.30 -1.63 -9.82
C VAL A 112 -12.58 -1.05 -9.24
N ASN A 113 -13.34 -1.84 -8.48
CA ASN A 113 -14.57 -1.38 -7.84
C ASN A 113 -14.32 -0.21 -6.87
N ARG A 114 -13.23 -0.24 -6.12
CA ARG A 114 -12.84 0.84 -5.21
C ARG A 114 -12.42 2.10 -5.96
N HIS A 115 -11.66 1.98 -7.06
CA HIS A 115 -11.34 3.11 -7.93
C HIS A 115 -12.59 3.70 -8.56
N TRP A 116 -13.51 2.85 -9.04
CA TRP A 116 -14.81 3.27 -9.56
C TRP A 116 -15.63 4.04 -8.52
N GLN A 117 -15.70 3.50 -7.30
CA GLN A 117 -16.42 4.14 -6.19
C GLN A 117 -15.89 5.53 -5.85
N ARG A 118 -14.58 5.73 -5.89
CA ARG A 118 -13.96 7.06 -5.65
C ARG A 118 -14.35 8.07 -6.74
N ILE A 119 -14.63 7.64 -7.95
CA ILE A 119 -14.95 8.50 -9.08
C ILE A 119 -16.47 8.72 -9.21
N PHE A 120 -17.27 7.69 -8.96
CA PHE A 120 -18.74 7.72 -9.17
C PHE A 120 -19.55 7.82 -7.87
N GLY A 121 -18.90 7.72 -6.71
CA GLY A 121 -19.54 7.74 -5.39
C GLY A 121 -20.02 6.37 -4.91
N LEU A 122 -20.49 5.53 -5.82
CA LEU A 122 -20.87 4.13 -5.56
C LEU A 122 -20.08 3.18 -6.44
N GLY A 123 -19.71 2.02 -5.90
CA GLY A 123 -19.08 0.94 -6.66
C GLY A 123 -20.07 0.27 -7.62
N LEU A 124 -19.55 -0.37 -8.66
CA LEU A 124 -20.33 -1.30 -9.49
C LEU A 124 -20.93 -2.41 -8.61
N VAL A 125 -20.17 -2.89 -7.64
CA VAL A 125 -20.65 -3.64 -6.47
C VAL A 125 -20.81 -2.63 -5.34
N LYS A 126 -22.04 -2.39 -4.88
CA LYS A 126 -22.34 -1.39 -3.85
C LYS A 126 -21.71 -1.74 -2.51
N THR A 127 -21.72 -3.02 -2.17
CA THR A 127 -21.09 -3.56 -0.96
C THR A 127 -19.59 -3.75 -1.16
N SER A 128 -18.84 -2.65 -1.30
CA SER A 128 -17.40 -2.68 -1.63
C SER A 128 -16.55 -3.44 -0.62
N GLU A 129 -17.04 -3.64 0.60
CA GLU A 129 -16.39 -4.40 1.67
C GLU A 129 -16.77 -5.89 1.67
N ASP A 130 -17.79 -6.27 0.89
CA ASP A 130 -18.26 -7.66 0.82
C ASP A 130 -18.59 -8.05 -0.63
N PHE A 131 -17.69 -8.82 -1.24
CA PHE A 131 -17.86 -9.45 -2.54
C PHE A 131 -18.30 -10.93 -2.41
N GLY A 132 -18.68 -11.32 -1.20
CA GLY A 132 -19.10 -12.68 -0.88
C GLY A 132 -20.61 -12.87 -1.00
N VAL A 133 -21.09 -13.94 -0.35
CA VAL A 133 -22.48 -14.41 -0.44
C VAL A 133 -23.50 -13.39 0.08
N ARG A 134 -23.10 -12.51 0.99
CA ARG A 134 -23.97 -11.48 1.56
C ARG A 134 -23.85 -10.13 0.82
N GLY A 135 -22.90 -10.02 -0.10
CA GLY A 135 -22.70 -8.82 -0.91
C GLY A 135 -23.76 -8.70 -2.00
N GLU A 136 -23.93 -7.47 -2.50
CA GLU A 136 -24.77 -7.22 -3.67
C GLU A 136 -24.08 -7.68 -4.95
N LEU A 137 -24.86 -8.10 -5.93
CA LEU A 137 -24.34 -8.36 -7.27
C LEU A 137 -23.93 -7.06 -7.95
N PRO A 138 -22.92 -7.08 -8.84
CA PRO A 138 -22.54 -5.90 -9.60
C PRO A 138 -23.67 -5.42 -10.50
N SER A 139 -23.88 -4.10 -10.56
CA SER A 139 -24.86 -3.50 -11.46
C SER A 139 -24.53 -3.74 -12.95
N HIS A 140 -23.23 -3.80 -13.27
CA HIS A 140 -22.70 -4.01 -14.62
C HIS A 140 -21.57 -5.05 -14.57
N PRO A 141 -21.90 -6.37 -14.51
CA PRO A 141 -20.89 -7.41 -14.31
C PRO A 141 -19.86 -7.45 -15.45
N LEU A 142 -20.28 -7.34 -16.69
CA LEU A 142 -19.37 -7.35 -17.84
C LEU A 142 -18.40 -6.15 -17.84
N LEU A 143 -18.85 -4.99 -17.39
CA LEU A 143 -18.01 -3.80 -17.27
C LEU A 143 -16.96 -4.00 -16.17
N LEU A 144 -17.38 -4.54 -15.02
CA LEU A 144 -16.46 -4.84 -13.92
C LEU A 144 -15.39 -5.84 -14.35
N ASP A 145 -15.78 -6.88 -15.07
CA ASP A 145 -14.86 -7.91 -15.57
C ASP A 145 -13.88 -7.34 -16.60
N TRP A 146 -14.39 -6.57 -17.55
CA TRP A 146 -13.55 -5.93 -18.57
C TRP A 146 -12.52 -4.97 -17.93
N LEU A 147 -12.97 -4.09 -17.04
CA LEU A 147 -12.06 -3.17 -16.33
C LEU A 147 -11.01 -3.92 -15.48
N ALA A 148 -11.38 -5.06 -14.89
CA ALA A 148 -10.45 -5.88 -14.13
C ALA A 148 -9.36 -6.51 -15.01
N VAL A 149 -9.74 -6.97 -16.21
CA VAL A 149 -8.78 -7.51 -17.21
C VAL A 149 -7.86 -6.41 -17.70
N GLU A 150 -8.39 -5.27 -18.14
CA GLU A 150 -7.61 -4.10 -18.55
C GLU A 150 -6.61 -3.66 -17.48
N PHE A 151 -7.03 -3.67 -16.22
CA PHE A 151 -6.16 -3.31 -15.10
C PHE A 151 -5.01 -4.29 -14.89
N ILE A 152 -5.26 -5.60 -15.04
CA ILE A 152 -4.22 -6.63 -14.99
C ILE A 152 -3.25 -6.48 -16.16
N GLU A 153 -3.79 -6.35 -17.39
CA GLU A 153 -2.99 -6.28 -18.63
C GLU A 153 -2.14 -5.01 -18.71
N SER A 154 -2.62 -3.91 -18.12
CA SER A 154 -1.82 -2.68 -17.97
C SER A 154 -0.67 -2.79 -16.95
N GLY A 155 -0.48 -3.94 -16.31
CA GLY A 155 0.50 -4.12 -15.24
C GLY A 155 0.08 -3.44 -13.93
N TRP A 156 -1.22 -3.38 -13.63
CA TRP A 156 -1.78 -2.74 -12.43
C TRP A 156 -1.54 -1.23 -12.40
N ASP A 157 -1.54 -0.57 -13.57
CA ASP A 157 -1.37 0.88 -13.67
C ASP A 157 -2.66 1.62 -13.26
N THR A 158 -2.67 2.10 -12.02
CA THR A 158 -3.80 2.85 -11.45
C THR A 158 -4.07 4.15 -12.19
N LYS A 159 -3.05 4.82 -12.71
CA LYS A 159 -3.23 6.07 -13.46
C LYS A 159 -3.85 5.81 -14.84
N GLN A 160 -3.48 4.73 -15.49
CA GLN A 160 -4.11 4.32 -16.75
C GLN A 160 -5.58 3.97 -16.52
N LEU A 161 -5.91 3.19 -15.49
CA LEU A 161 -7.28 2.88 -15.12
C LEU A 161 -8.10 4.15 -14.87
N GLN A 162 -7.56 5.09 -14.09
CA GLN A 162 -8.24 6.37 -13.83
C GLN A 162 -8.47 7.17 -15.13
N ARG A 163 -7.46 7.29 -16.00
CA ARG A 163 -7.62 7.97 -17.30
C ARG A 163 -8.69 7.30 -18.17
N LEU A 164 -8.73 5.98 -18.18
CA LEU A 164 -9.73 5.22 -18.93
C LEU A 164 -11.14 5.56 -18.45
N ILE A 165 -11.37 5.56 -17.14
CA ILE A 165 -12.66 5.88 -16.54
C ILE A 165 -13.04 7.35 -16.77
N LEU A 166 -12.14 8.30 -16.50
CA LEU A 166 -12.40 9.73 -16.62
C LEU A 166 -12.63 10.19 -18.07
N ASN A 167 -12.03 9.53 -19.06
CA ASN A 167 -12.24 9.82 -20.47
C ASN A 167 -13.49 9.14 -21.06
N SER A 168 -14.15 8.26 -20.30
CA SER A 168 -15.36 7.58 -20.77
C SER A 168 -16.51 8.54 -20.99
N ALA A 169 -17.38 8.21 -21.96
CA ALA A 169 -18.61 8.93 -22.17
C ALA A 169 -19.52 8.92 -20.93
N THR A 170 -19.49 7.82 -20.19
CA THR A 170 -20.24 7.64 -18.93
C THR A 170 -19.85 8.68 -17.87
N TYR A 171 -18.57 8.97 -17.71
CA TYR A 171 -18.12 9.99 -16.74
C TYR A 171 -18.41 11.40 -17.24
N ARG A 172 -18.24 11.64 -18.52
CA ARG A 172 -18.36 12.97 -19.17
C ARG A 172 -19.79 13.40 -19.48
N GLN A 173 -20.78 12.58 -19.22
CA GLN A 173 -22.19 12.95 -19.43
C GLN A 173 -22.64 13.98 -18.39
N SER A 174 -23.75 14.69 -18.70
CA SER A 174 -24.35 15.65 -17.77
C SER A 174 -24.76 14.98 -16.46
N SER A 175 -24.55 15.69 -15.35
CA SER A 175 -25.05 15.26 -14.03
C SER A 175 -26.52 15.62 -13.80
N HIS A 176 -27.14 16.38 -14.70
CA HIS A 176 -28.55 16.72 -14.64
C HIS A 176 -29.41 15.61 -15.23
N ALA A 177 -30.45 15.25 -14.50
CA ALA A 177 -31.51 14.38 -14.95
C ALA A 177 -32.84 15.00 -14.59
N GLY A 178 -33.90 14.74 -15.38
CA GLY A 178 -35.25 15.15 -15.01
C GLY A 178 -35.74 14.44 -13.74
N ALA A 179 -36.79 14.97 -13.11
CA ALA A 179 -37.35 14.41 -11.87
C ALA A 179 -37.67 12.91 -11.98
N GLU A 180 -38.18 12.45 -13.12
CA GLU A 180 -38.44 11.03 -13.36
C GLU A 180 -37.17 10.19 -13.37
N GLY A 181 -36.05 10.69 -13.89
CA GLY A 181 -34.76 9.99 -13.85
C GLY A 181 -34.25 9.79 -12.42
N TYR A 182 -34.34 10.84 -11.58
CA TYR A 182 -33.99 10.73 -10.16
C TYR A 182 -34.92 9.78 -9.39
N LYS A 183 -36.22 9.77 -9.75
CA LYS A 183 -37.18 8.87 -9.10
C LYS A 183 -36.92 7.38 -9.44
N LYS A 184 -36.59 7.09 -10.71
CA LYS A 184 -36.34 5.74 -11.20
C LYS A 184 -35.01 5.16 -10.72
N ASP A 185 -33.97 5.97 -10.67
CA ASP A 185 -32.62 5.56 -10.27
C ASP A 185 -32.00 6.63 -9.37
N PRO A 186 -32.42 6.72 -8.10
CA PRO A 186 -31.94 7.76 -7.18
C PRO A 186 -30.42 7.68 -6.94
N GLU A 187 -29.85 6.47 -6.87
CA GLU A 187 -28.43 6.22 -6.62
C GLU A 187 -27.57 6.20 -7.90
N ASN A 188 -28.17 6.45 -9.07
CA ASN A 188 -27.47 6.38 -10.37
C ASN A 188 -26.78 5.03 -10.64
N ARG A 189 -27.43 3.95 -10.24
CA ARG A 189 -26.93 2.57 -10.44
C ARG A 189 -26.86 2.18 -11.90
N LEU A 190 -27.72 2.77 -12.73
CA LEU A 190 -27.78 2.52 -14.18
C LEU A 190 -26.87 3.46 -14.98
N LEU A 191 -26.10 4.33 -14.30
CA LEU A 191 -25.14 5.25 -14.93
C LEU A 191 -25.79 6.16 -15.99
N ALA A 192 -27.04 6.56 -15.76
CA ALA A 192 -27.80 7.40 -16.71
C ALA A 192 -27.44 8.88 -16.64
N ARG A 193 -26.58 9.28 -15.71
CA ARG A 193 -26.08 10.66 -15.52
C ARG A 193 -24.66 10.65 -14.98
N GLY A 194 -23.97 11.79 -15.10
CA GLY A 194 -22.67 12.00 -14.46
C GLY A 194 -22.77 11.96 -12.92
N PRO A 195 -21.67 11.64 -12.23
CA PRO A 195 -21.69 11.58 -10.78
C PRO A 195 -21.91 12.96 -10.13
N ARG A 196 -22.62 12.99 -9.00
CA ARG A 196 -22.78 14.16 -8.12
C ARG A 196 -22.51 13.70 -6.70
N MET A 197 -21.28 13.87 -6.25
CA MET A 197 -20.88 13.53 -4.89
C MET A 197 -20.15 14.71 -4.27
N ARG A 198 -20.12 14.74 -2.94
CA ARG A 198 -19.29 15.69 -2.21
C ARG A 198 -17.87 15.20 -2.23
N LEU A 199 -16.93 16.08 -2.61
CA LEU A 199 -15.51 15.80 -2.53
C LEU A 199 -15.03 15.82 -1.08
N ASP A 200 -13.97 15.07 -0.79
CA ASP A 200 -13.27 15.13 0.48
C ASP A 200 -12.60 16.51 0.67
N ALA A 201 -12.33 16.91 1.91
CA ALA A 201 -11.78 18.23 2.21
C ALA A 201 -10.43 18.49 1.54
N GLU A 202 -9.60 17.47 1.47
CA GLU A 202 -8.29 17.50 0.79
C GLU A 202 -8.46 17.71 -0.72
N GLU A 203 -9.42 17.04 -1.34
CA GLU A 203 -9.72 17.19 -2.77
C GLU A 203 -10.24 18.60 -3.09
N ILE A 204 -11.10 19.16 -2.24
CA ILE A 204 -11.61 20.54 -2.38
C ILE A 204 -10.46 21.53 -2.29
N ARG A 205 -9.56 21.35 -1.30
CA ARG A 205 -8.38 22.19 -1.13
C ARG A 205 -7.47 22.12 -2.34
N ASP A 206 -7.11 20.93 -2.77
CA ASP A 206 -6.19 20.73 -3.89
C ASP A 206 -6.80 21.22 -5.21
N ALA A 207 -8.09 21.02 -5.44
CA ALA A 207 -8.81 21.60 -6.58
C ALA A 207 -8.76 23.14 -6.56
N SER A 208 -8.98 23.76 -5.40
CA SER A 208 -8.90 25.22 -5.26
C SER A 208 -7.49 25.76 -5.54
N LEU A 209 -6.46 25.07 -5.05
CA LEU A 209 -5.06 25.42 -5.34
C LEU A 209 -4.69 25.20 -6.80
N ALA A 210 -5.20 24.13 -7.42
CA ALA A 210 -4.95 23.85 -8.83
C ALA A 210 -5.58 24.92 -9.74
N VAL A 211 -6.84 25.29 -9.50
CA VAL A 211 -7.55 26.31 -10.30
C VAL A 211 -6.89 27.69 -10.13
N SER A 212 -6.41 28.02 -8.94
CA SER A 212 -5.69 29.29 -8.67
C SER A 212 -4.23 29.30 -9.15
N GLY A 213 -3.70 28.16 -9.64
CA GLY A 213 -2.30 28.06 -10.05
C GLY A 213 -1.30 27.98 -8.88
N LEU A 214 -1.79 27.82 -7.64
CA LEU A 214 -0.96 27.76 -6.44
C LEU A 214 -0.59 26.34 -6.00
N LEU A 215 -1.09 25.32 -6.68
CA LEU A 215 -0.77 23.94 -6.33
C LEU A 215 0.69 23.60 -6.65
N VAL A 216 1.45 23.27 -5.61
CA VAL A 216 2.80 22.69 -5.76
C VAL A 216 2.66 21.17 -5.87
N ASN A 217 2.87 20.64 -7.07
CA ASN A 217 2.77 19.20 -7.35
C ASN A 217 4.05 18.47 -6.92
N GLN A 218 4.28 18.38 -5.60
CA GLN A 218 5.40 17.67 -5.01
C GLN A 218 4.87 16.54 -4.12
N LEU A 219 5.24 15.30 -4.45
CA LEU A 219 4.90 14.13 -3.66
C LEU A 219 5.97 13.84 -2.61
N GLY A 220 5.54 13.42 -1.42
CA GLY A 220 6.43 13.08 -0.31
C GLY A 220 6.81 14.27 0.56
N GLY A 221 7.62 14.02 1.59
CA GLY A 221 7.98 15.01 2.59
C GLY A 221 7.04 15.02 3.80
N ARG A 222 7.12 16.10 4.59
CA ARG A 222 6.25 16.29 5.76
C ARG A 222 4.84 16.66 5.34
N SER A 223 3.85 16.20 6.10
CA SER A 223 2.46 16.63 5.95
C SER A 223 2.34 18.15 6.10
N VAL A 224 1.46 18.75 5.32
CA VAL A 224 1.12 20.17 5.46
C VAL A 224 0.12 20.36 6.59
N TYR A 225 0.25 21.48 7.30
CA TYR A 225 -0.68 21.90 8.34
C TYR A 225 -1.40 23.16 7.85
N PRO A 226 -2.57 23.03 7.18
CA PRO A 226 -3.31 24.19 6.73
C PRO A 226 -3.77 25.01 7.91
N TYR A 227 -3.93 26.32 7.70
CA TYR A 227 -4.48 27.21 8.71
C TYR A 227 -5.86 26.74 9.17
N GLN A 228 -6.03 26.71 10.48
CA GLN A 228 -7.31 26.40 11.11
C GLN A 228 -7.71 27.55 12.04
N PRO A 229 -8.96 28.03 11.98
CA PRO A 229 -9.46 29.04 12.88
C PRO A 229 -9.31 28.62 14.36
N LYS A 230 -9.00 29.56 15.23
CA LYS A 230 -8.97 29.30 16.67
C LYS A 230 -10.35 28.82 17.14
N GLY A 231 -10.38 27.80 17.96
CA GLY A 231 -11.61 27.25 18.52
C GLY A 231 -12.31 26.17 17.67
N LEU A 232 -11.87 25.91 16.43
CA LEU A 232 -12.51 24.92 15.55
C LEU A 232 -12.70 23.55 16.21
N TRP A 233 -11.72 23.12 17.00
CA TRP A 233 -11.75 21.80 17.66
C TRP A 233 -12.39 21.82 19.06
N MET A 234 -12.69 23.01 19.60
CA MET A 234 -13.31 23.12 20.94
C MET A 234 -14.80 22.76 20.93
N GLU A 235 -15.44 22.81 19.77
CA GLU A 235 -16.85 22.42 19.58
C GLU A 235 -17.03 20.91 19.31
N LEU A 236 -15.94 20.18 19.14
CA LEU A 236 -15.95 18.74 18.80
C LEU A 236 -15.59 17.81 19.97
N ASN A 237 -15.35 18.38 21.17
CA ASN A 237 -15.04 17.63 22.41
C ASN A 237 -16.18 17.74 23.43
#